data_983bdfb69c9b96db5e9942e530228f2c
#
_entry.id   983bdfb69c9b96db5e9942e530228f2c
#
_cell.length_a   1.000
_cell.length_b   1.000
_cell.length_c   1.000
_cell.angle_alpha   90.00
_cell.angle_beta   90.00
_cell.angle_gamma   90.00
#
_symmetry.space_group_name_H-M   'P 1'
#
loop_
_entity.id
_entity.type
_entity.pdbx_description
1 polymer ?
#
loop_
_entity_poly.entity_id
_entity_poly.type
_entity_poly.pdbx_seq_one_letter_code
_entity_poly.pdbx_strand_id
1 'polypeptide(L)'
;EEQTVGDVAASGAPETPTAEEEEDENSEPRPSLLNFANTDLTFSGDVLVTGNYHGFNAYDISNPTTPQLLSSVVCPGGQGDVSIVGDLLILSVEQTRGRLDCGLQGVAEPESAERFRGIRIFDVSDFRMPQQVGAVQTCRGSHTHTVVTDADDAGNIYIYGSGTGSVRPGEELDGCSDESPYKDADTALFRIDVIQIPVDRPQDAQIVNRPFIFSDPDSGIIAGLWEGGDHGPDTQRTRQTNQCHDITPFPEVGLAAGACSGNGILLDISDPSNPVRLDQVMDPGFSYWHSATFNNDGSKVLFTDEWGGGGRPRCRASDPITWGADAFYDIVDGKMQFRSHYKMPAPQTDTENCVAHNGSLVPVPGRDIFVQAWYQGGISVIDFTDSSNPREIAFFDRGPIHEEELILGGYWSAYWYAGSIYGTEIARGLDVFTLSPSDFLIENEIAAASFPAPNLVVNAQKQERYVWPDEPVVAKAYIDQLLRSQQIEQAQANTLTDLLNRSEELLASGEDSSNVAGQLEAMAERLSQSSEGSRGVTRQRFVELSSTMNGIAERL
;
A
#
# COMPACT_ATOMS: atom_id res chain seq x y z
N GLU A 1 15.03 -23.71 -52.84
CA GLU A 1 15.76 -22.66 -52.09
C GLU A 1 14.97 -22.41 -50.81
N GLU A 2 15.44 -23.03 -49.74
CA GLU A 2 14.91 -22.87 -48.37
C GLU A 2 15.39 -21.54 -47.83
N GLN A 3 14.44 -20.64 -47.49
CA GLN A 3 14.71 -19.50 -46.65
C GLN A 3 14.48 -19.91 -45.20
N THR A 4 15.56 -20.05 -44.46
CA THR A 4 15.55 -20.16 -42.99
C THR A 4 15.01 -18.88 -42.40
N VAL A 5 13.88 -19.00 -41.70
CA VAL A 5 13.31 -17.94 -40.86
C VAL A 5 14.24 -17.80 -39.66
N GLY A 6 14.90 -16.65 -39.54
CA GLY A 6 15.76 -16.33 -38.41
C GLY A 6 14.90 -16.20 -37.12
N ASP A 7 15.39 -16.83 -36.08
CA ASP A 7 14.87 -16.69 -34.72
C ASP A 7 14.87 -15.20 -34.32
N VAL A 8 13.69 -14.63 -34.26
CA VAL A 8 13.49 -13.36 -33.54
C VAL A 8 13.48 -13.71 -32.05
N ALA A 9 14.60 -13.44 -31.39
CA ALA A 9 14.69 -13.54 -29.94
C ALA A 9 13.53 -12.78 -29.33
N ALA A 10 12.66 -13.49 -28.63
CA ALA A 10 11.61 -12.89 -27.83
C ALA A 10 12.28 -11.97 -26.79
N SER A 11 12.10 -10.66 -26.95
CA SER A 11 12.44 -9.71 -25.90
C SER A 11 11.57 -10.04 -24.70
N GLY A 12 12.15 -10.69 -23.69
CA GLY A 12 11.46 -11.05 -22.47
C GLY A 12 10.85 -9.82 -21.80
N ALA A 13 9.69 -10.00 -21.18
CA ALA A 13 9.23 -9.05 -20.21
C ALA A 13 10.36 -8.82 -19.18
N PRO A 14 10.55 -7.59 -18.68
CA PRO A 14 11.63 -7.33 -17.74
C PRO A 14 11.41 -8.22 -16.51
N GLU A 15 12.39 -9.04 -16.26
CA GLU A 15 12.55 -9.68 -14.96
C GLU A 15 12.77 -8.56 -13.96
N THR A 16 12.16 -8.65 -12.79
CA THR A 16 12.58 -7.83 -11.64
C THR A 16 14.09 -8.03 -11.57
N PRO A 17 14.93 -6.97 -11.57
CA PRO A 17 16.36 -7.18 -11.48
C PRO A 17 16.62 -7.92 -10.18
N THR A 18 16.88 -9.19 -10.26
CA THR A 18 17.55 -9.88 -9.17
C THR A 18 18.93 -9.27 -9.13
N ALA A 19 19.42 -8.93 -7.95
CA ALA A 19 20.76 -8.33 -7.75
C ALA A 19 21.92 -9.21 -8.30
N GLU A 20 21.62 -10.26 -9.02
CA GLU A 20 22.53 -11.25 -9.58
C GLU A 20 22.88 -11.02 -11.06
N GLU A 21 22.22 -10.08 -11.79
CA GLU A 21 22.40 -9.98 -13.26
C GLU A 21 23.36 -8.88 -13.73
N GLU A 22 24.05 -8.13 -12.86
CA GLU A 22 25.02 -7.10 -13.24
C GLU A 22 26.44 -7.33 -12.69
N GLU A 23 26.83 -8.54 -12.35
CA GLU A 23 28.25 -8.81 -12.03
C GLU A 23 29.06 -8.98 -13.33
N ASP A 24 29.72 -7.89 -13.75
CA ASP A 24 30.88 -7.91 -14.64
C ASP A 24 31.99 -8.71 -13.96
N GLU A 25 32.35 -9.89 -14.50
CA GLU A 25 33.29 -10.86 -13.89
C GLU A 25 34.71 -10.33 -13.60
N ASN A 26 34.97 -9.02 -13.81
CA ASN A 26 36.28 -8.40 -13.63
C ASN A 26 36.32 -7.18 -12.69
N SER A 27 35.25 -6.82 -12.01
CA SER A 27 35.28 -5.76 -11.01
C SER A 27 35.34 -6.35 -9.60
N GLU A 28 36.21 -5.83 -8.73
CA GLU A 28 36.12 -6.05 -7.28
C GLU A 28 34.68 -5.82 -6.85
N PRO A 29 34.02 -6.73 -6.10
CA PRO A 29 32.60 -6.62 -5.80
C PRO A 29 32.36 -5.36 -4.96
N ARG A 30 31.96 -4.28 -5.61
CA ARG A 30 31.37 -3.15 -4.89
C ARG A 30 30.01 -3.62 -4.40
N PRO A 31 29.67 -3.42 -3.11
CA PRO A 31 28.32 -3.72 -2.65
C PRO A 31 27.35 -2.94 -3.53
N SER A 32 26.40 -3.65 -4.13
CA SER A 32 25.33 -3.01 -4.92
C SER A 32 24.67 -1.94 -4.06
N LEU A 33 24.37 -0.76 -4.61
CA LEU A 33 23.61 0.28 -3.91
C LEU A 33 22.29 -0.28 -3.37
N LEU A 34 21.68 -1.21 -4.08
CA LEU A 34 20.46 -1.91 -3.64
C LEU A 34 20.64 -2.67 -2.32
N ASN A 35 21.85 -3.11 -1.98
CA ASN A 35 22.09 -3.77 -0.69
C ASN A 35 21.82 -2.86 0.52
N PHE A 36 21.76 -1.55 0.33
CA PHE A 36 21.51 -0.55 1.37
C PHE A 36 20.21 0.24 1.11
N ALA A 37 19.47 -0.13 0.06
CA ALA A 37 18.24 0.55 -0.29
C ALA A 37 17.20 0.37 0.82
N ASN A 38 16.61 1.48 1.25
CA ASN A 38 15.39 1.43 2.04
C ASN A 38 14.22 1.04 1.14
N THR A 39 13.28 0.30 1.71
CA THR A 39 12.13 -0.23 1.00
C THR A 39 10.84 0.23 1.67
N ASP A 40 10.06 -0.67 2.21
CA ASP A 40 8.76 -0.36 2.76
C ASP A 40 8.82 0.18 4.20
N LEU A 41 7.69 0.69 4.68
CA LEU A 41 7.53 1.37 5.96
C LEU A 41 6.38 0.79 6.75
N THR A 42 6.54 0.76 8.08
CA THR A 42 5.43 0.52 9.02
C THR A 42 5.56 1.44 10.23
N PHE A 43 4.45 1.75 10.88
CA PHE A 43 4.39 2.71 11.98
C PHE A 43 3.66 2.12 13.19
N SER A 44 4.15 2.44 14.39
CA SER A 44 3.50 2.10 15.65
C SER A 44 3.75 3.19 16.70
N GLY A 45 2.77 4.01 16.99
CA GLY A 45 2.93 5.18 17.88
C GLY A 45 4.04 6.12 17.39
N ASP A 46 5.01 6.42 18.23
CA ASP A 46 6.15 7.27 17.88
C ASP A 46 7.32 6.51 17.20
N VAL A 47 7.06 5.32 16.68
CA VAL A 47 8.09 4.50 16.03
C VAL A 47 7.75 4.27 14.56
N LEU A 48 8.75 4.51 13.71
CA LEU A 48 8.80 4.12 12.30
C LEU A 48 9.79 2.97 12.14
N VAL A 49 9.40 1.92 11.43
CA VAL A 49 10.33 0.88 10.97
C VAL A 49 10.44 0.92 9.45
N THR A 50 11.66 0.94 8.93
CA THR A 50 11.96 0.81 7.50
C THR A 50 12.52 -0.57 7.23
N GLY A 51 11.94 -1.28 6.27
CA GLY A 51 12.59 -2.43 5.66
C GLY A 51 13.78 -2.02 4.79
N ASN A 52 14.69 -2.93 4.55
CA ASN A 52 15.79 -2.77 3.61
C ASN A 52 16.38 -4.12 3.22
N TYR A 53 17.26 -4.13 2.20
CA TYR A 53 17.88 -5.36 1.71
C TYR A 53 18.80 -6.06 2.70
N HIS A 54 19.16 -5.40 3.80
CA HIS A 54 19.97 -5.96 4.90
C HIS A 54 19.16 -6.40 6.12
N GLY A 55 17.86 -6.07 6.18
CA GLY A 55 16.99 -6.33 7.32
C GLY A 55 16.03 -5.19 7.58
N PHE A 56 16.11 -4.52 8.72
CA PHE A 56 15.27 -3.36 9.03
C PHE A 56 15.92 -2.39 10.02
N ASN A 57 15.47 -1.14 9.99
CA ASN A 57 15.85 -0.09 10.94
C ASN A 57 14.61 0.42 11.67
N ALA A 58 14.71 0.68 12.97
CA ALA A 58 13.67 1.34 13.76
C ALA A 58 14.11 2.75 14.14
N TYR A 59 13.19 3.72 14.03
CA TYR A 59 13.42 5.13 14.32
C TYR A 59 12.37 5.65 15.29
N ASP A 60 12.79 6.48 16.25
CA ASP A 60 11.91 7.35 17.03
C ASP A 60 11.54 8.56 16.17
N ILE A 61 10.24 8.74 15.92
CA ILE A 61 9.65 9.83 15.15
C ILE A 61 8.75 10.73 16.01
N SER A 62 8.88 10.71 17.33
CA SER A 62 8.17 11.64 18.23
C SER A 62 8.40 13.10 17.84
N ASN A 63 9.54 13.40 17.22
CA ASN A 63 9.76 14.61 16.44
C ASN A 63 10.00 14.23 14.97
N PRO A 64 8.99 14.37 14.09
CA PRO A 64 9.08 13.94 12.69
C PRO A 64 10.15 14.70 11.89
N THR A 65 10.57 15.90 12.33
CA THR A 65 11.62 16.67 11.65
C THR A 65 13.04 16.17 11.95
N THR A 66 13.22 15.33 12.95
CA THR A 66 14.52 14.80 13.39
C THR A 66 14.43 13.34 13.86
N PRO A 67 14.06 12.39 12.96
CA PRO A 67 14.01 10.97 13.32
C PRO A 67 15.31 10.48 13.94
N GLN A 68 15.21 9.67 15.01
CA GLN A 68 16.36 9.16 15.74
C GLN A 68 16.45 7.63 15.59
N LEU A 69 17.56 7.11 15.09
CA LEU A 69 17.76 5.66 14.97
C LEU A 69 17.73 5.00 16.35
N LEU A 70 16.83 4.05 16.56
CA LEU A 70 16.73 3.22 17.77
C LEU A 70 17.54 1.94 17.64
N SER A 71 17.39 1.25 16.51
CA SER A 71 18.11 0.00 16.22
C SER A 71 18.25 -0.25 14.73
N SER A 72 19.22 -1.11 14.38
CA SER A 72 19.42 -1.64 13.03
C SER A 72 19.64 -3.14 13.14
N VAL A 73 18.71 -3.93 12.57
CA VAL A 73 18.80 -5.39 12.56
C VAL A 73 19.32 -5.84 11.21
N VAL A 74 20.45 -6.54 11.21
CA VAL A 74 21.07 -7.07 10.00
C VAL A 74 20.68 -8.53 9.83
N CYS A 75 19.82 -8.79 8.83
CA CYS A 75 19.32 -10.12 8.49
C CYS A 75 18.93 -10.14 7.01
N PRO A 76 19.91 -10.27 6.09
CA PRO A 76 19.67 -10.13 4.65
C PRO A 76 18.72 -11.20 4.11
N GLY A 77 17.88 -10.82 3.14
CA GLY A 77 16.94 -11.80 2.56
C GLY A 77 16.04 -11.26 1.47
N GLY A 78 16.27 -10.07 0.95
CA GLY A 78 15.44 -9.43 -0.07
C GLY A 78 15.05 -8.02 0.33
N GLN A 79 13.98 -7.52 -0.26
CA GLN A 79 13.50 -6.16 -0.03
C GLN A 79 13.11 -5.90 1.43
N GLY A 80 12.72 -6.95 2.17
CA GLY A 80 12.50 -6.83 3.61
C GLY A 80 11.25 -6.04 3.97
N ASP A 81 10.14 -6.30 3.28
CA ASP A 81 8.84 -5.74 3.63
C ASP A 81 8.51 -6.03 5.11
N VAL A 82 7.99 -5.03 5.82
CA VAL A 82 7.79 -5.03 7.26
C VAL A 82 6.37 -4.69 7.67
N SER A 83 5.86 -5.39 8.69
CA SER A 83 4.59 -5.06 9.34
C SER A 83 4.69 -5.22 10.86
N ILE A 84 3.90 -4.45 11.61
CA ILE A 84 3.82 -4.53 13.07
C ILE A 84 2.40 -4.88 13.51
N VAL A 85 2.28 -5.79 14.48
CA VAL A 85 1.03 -6.06 15.20
C VAL A 85 1.34 -6.24 16.68
N GLY A 86 0.90 -5.30 17.51
CA GLY A 86 1.27 -5.27 18.91
C GLY A 86 2.79 -5.20 19.10
N ASP A 87 3.35 -6.16 19.83
CA ASP A 87 4.78 -6.27 20.07
C ASP A 87 5.51 -7.16 19.05
N LEU A 88 4.84 -7.58 17.97
CA LEU A 88 5.43 -8.43 16.94
C LEU A 88 5.68 -7.64 15.65
N LEU A 89 6.89 -7.80 15.10
CA LEU A 89 7.26 -7.33 13.77
C LEU A 89 7.46 -8.54 12.85
N ILE A 90 6.84 -8.48 11.68
CA ILE A 90 6.97 -9.48 10.62
C ILE A 90 7.90 -8.91 9.55
N LEU A 91 8.86 -9.73 9.08
CA LEU A 91 9.81 -9.38 8.02
C LEU A 91 9.75 -10.40 6.90
N SER A 92 9.53 -9.94 5.68
CA SER A 92 9.55 -10.76 4.45
C SER A 92 10.96 -11.14 4.02
N VAL A 93 11.13 -12.39 3.55
CA VAL A 93 12.39 -12.92 3.00
C VAL A 93 12.12 -13.68 1.71
N GLU A 94 12.63 -13.20 0.59
CA GLU A 94 12.39 -13.79 -0.73
C GLU A 94 13.64 -14.30 -1.44
N GLN A 95 14.79 -13.63 -1.24
CA GLN A 95 16.01 -13.91 -2.00
C GLN A 95 16.64 -15.25 -1.64
N THR A 96 17.27 -15.86 -2.63
CA THR A 96 17.97 -17.15 -2.51
C THR A 96 19.17 -17.09 -1.56
N ARG A 97 19.71 -15.90 -1.29
CA ARG A 97 20.80 -15.67 -0.33
C ARG A 97 20.34 -15.65 1.14
N GLY A 98 19.03 -15.57 1.42
CA GLY A 98 18.52 -15.57 2.79
C GLY A 98 18.93 -16.84 3.54
N ARG A 99 19.38 -16.69 4.81
CA ARG A 99 19.90 -17.78 5.66
C ARG A 99 19.10 -17.90 6.94
N LEU A 100 19.02 -19.11 7.48
CA LEU A 100 18.41 -19.36 8.80
C LEU A 100 19.05 -18.54 9.93
N ASP A 101 20.38 -18.34 9.87
CA ASP A 101 21.20 -17.66 10.88
C ASP A 101 21.42 -16.17 10.60
N CYS A 102 20.74 -15.57 9.61
CA CYS A 102 20.96 -14.19 9.15
C CYS A 102 22.41 -13.90 8.70
N GLY A 103 23.17 -14.91 8.32
CA GLY A 103 24.57 -14.77 7.92
C GLY A 103 24.73 -13.96 6.64
N LEU A 104 25.74 -13.06 6.62
CA LEU A 104 26.05 -12.18 5.49
C LEU A 104 26.67 -12.89 4.30
N GLN A 105 27.19 -14.11 4.49
CA GLN A 105 27.84 -14.92 3.44
C GLN A 105 26.85 -15.43 2.37
N GLY A 106 25.53 -15.33 2.63
CA GLY A 106 24.53 -15.84 1.73
C GLY A 106 24.55 -17.37 1.59
N VAL A 107 23.92 -17.88 0.54
CA VAL A 107 23.87 -19.31 0.15
C VAL A 107 24.22 -19.41 -1.33
N ALA A 108 25.35 -20.02 -1.64
CA ALA A 108 25.85 -20.17 -3.00
C ALA A 108 25.33 -21.43 -3.70
N GLU A 109 24.99 -22.48 -2.94
CA GLU A 109 24.55 -23.76 -3.47
C GLU A 109 23.10 -23.65 -4.02
N PRO A 110 22.78 -24.29 -5.15
CA PRO A 110 21.40 -24.32 -5.68
C PRO A 110 20.38 -24.87 -4.67
N GLU A 111 20.78 -25.85 -3.86
CA GLU A 111 19.99 -26.46 -2.80
C GLU A 111 20.75 -26.39 -1.49
N SER A 112 20.11 -25.90 -0.40
CA SER A 112 20.76 -25.77 0.89
C SER A 112 19.77 -25.81 2.05
N ALA A 113 20.06 -26.65 3.03
CA ALA A 113 19.32 -26.68 4.29
C ALA A 113 19.51 -25.40 5.15
N GLU A 114 20.49 -24.56 4.85
CA GLU A 114 20.73 -23.29 5.51
C GLU A 114 19.92 -22.14 4.92
N ARG A 115 19.33 -22.30 3.71
CA ARG A 115 18.53 -21.28 3.05
C ARG A 115 17.23 -21.04 3.79
N PHE A 116 16.90 -19.77 3.93
CA PHE A 116 15.62 -19.32 4.47
C PHE A 116 14.90 -18.43 3.47
N ARG A 117 13.64 -18.75 3.17
CA ARG A 117 12.70 -17.92 2.41
C ARG A 117 11.32 -18.06 3.01
N GLY A 118 10.62 -16.95 3.26
CA GLY A 118 9.33 -16.90 3.94
C GLY A 118 9.18 -15.67 4.81
N ILE A 119 8.69 -15.80 6.03
CA ILE A 119 8.57 -14.69 6.98
C ILE A 119 9.35 -14.96 8.27
N ARG A 120 9.92 -13.90 8.85
CA ARG A 120 10.52 -13.89 10.18
C ARG A 120 9.63 -13.09 11.12
N ILE A 121 9.61 -13.48 12.38
CA ILE A 121 8.82 -12.82 13.42
C ILE A 121 9.78 -12.38 14.51
N PHE A 122 9.76 -11.08 14.81
CA PHE A 122 10.57 -10.46 15.84
C PHE A 122 9.68 -9.95 16.98
N ASP A 123 10.12 -10.12 18.21
CA ASP A 123 9.64 -9.37 19.38
C ASP A 123 10.28 -7.99 19.34
N VAL A 124 9.45 -6.96 19.31
CA VAL A 124 9.80 -5.54 19.28
C VAL A 124 9.19 -4.77 20.45
N SER A 125 8.82 -5.45 21.53
CA SER A 125 8.39 -4.82 22.79
C SER A 125 9.40 -3.76 23.30
N ASP A 126 10.67 -3.93 22.97
CA ASP A 126 11.70 -2.88 23.00
C ASP A 126 12.34 -2.75 21.61
N PHE A 127 11.95 -1.71 20.86
CA PHE A 127 12.52 -1.41 19.53
C PHE A 127 14.03 -1.14 19.52
N ARG A 128 14.68 -0.99 20.68
CA ARG A 128 16.14 -0.89 20.78
C ARG A 128 16.83 -2.25 20.77
N MET A 129 16.07 -3.31 21.06
CA MET A 129 16.60 -4.67 21.18
C MET A 129 15.68 -5.72 20.52
N PRO A 130 15.34 -5.61 19.23
CA PRO A 130 14.51 -6.59 18.55
C PRO A 130 15.10 -8.00 18.63
N GLN A 131 14.26 -9.01 18.86
CA GLN A 131 14.69 -10.40 18.96
C GLN A 131 13.84 -11.30 18.07
N GLN A 132 14.46 -12.12 17.23
CA GLN A 132 13.70 -13.09 16.44
C GLN A 132 13.10 -14.17 17.35
N VAL A 133 11.77 -14.32 17.31
CA VAL A 133 11.01 -15.25 18.14
C VAL A 133 10.30 -16.33 17.34
N GLY A 134 10.20 -16.18 16.03
CA GLY A 134 9.57 -17.15 15.14
C GLY A 134 10.01 -16.99 13.68
N ALA A 135 9.68 -17.99 12.87
CA ALA A 135 9.89 -17.96 11.44
C ALA A 135 9.06 -19.05 10.74
N VAL A 136 8.56 -18.76 9.54
CA VAL A 136 7.86 -19.75 8.70
C VAL A 136 8.48 -19.73 7.31
N GLN A 137 8.90 -20.89 6.83
CA GLN A 137 9.41 -21.05 5.47
C GLN A 137 8.27 -21.33 4.50
N THR A 138 8.34 -20.77 3.31
CA THR A 138 7.39 -20.97 2.21
C THR A 138 8.11 -21.45 0.95
N CYS A 139 7.36 -22.03 0.03
CA CYS A 139 7.93 -22.56 -1.22
C CYS A 139 8.48 -21.47 -2.14
N ARG A 140 7.91 -20.25 -2.09
CA ARG A 140 8.26 -19.15 -3.00
C ARG A 140 8.89 -17.95 -2.30
N GLY A 141 9.14 -18.05 -1.00
CA GLY A 141 9.55 -16.91 -0.19
C GLY A 141 8.40 -15.91 0.03
N SER A 142 8.76 -14.74 0.49
CA SER A 142 7.83 -13.63 0.70
C SER A 142 8.48 -12.34 0.20
N HIS A 143 7.95 -11.79 -0.86
CA HIS A 143 8.33 -10.48 -1.40
C HIS A 143 7.70 -9.39 -0.53
N THR A 144 6.37 -9.39 -0.51
CA THR A 144 5.54 -8.69 0.46
C THR A 144 4.71 -9.70 1.23
N HIS A 145 4.19 -9.29 2.37
CA HIS A 145 3.25 -10.09 3.15
C HIS A 145 2.09 -9.22 3.60
N THR A 146 0.95 -9.84 3.79
CA THR A 146 -0.29 -9.16 4.15
C THR A 146 -0.72 -9.55 5.55
N VAL A 147 -0.84 -8.58 6.45
CA VAL A 147 -1.36 -8.80 7.80
C VAL A 147 -2.87 -8.73 7.81
N VAL A 148 -3.53 -9.81 8.20
CA VAL A 148 -4.98 -9.87 8.42
C VAL A 148 -5.25 -10.12 9.90
N THR A 149 -5.97 -9.20 10.52
CA THR A 149 -6.41 -9.32 11.92
C THR A 149 -7.90 -9.59 11.95
N ASP A 150 -8.36 -10.36 12.94
CA ASP A 150 -9.76 -10.65 13.19
C ASP A 150 -10.11 -10.17 14.61
N ALA A 151 -11.11 -9.32 14.72
CA ALA A 151 -11.58 -8.83 16.01
C ALA A 151 -12.17 -9.93 16.91
N ASP A 152 -12.69 -10.99 16.30
CA ASP A 152 -13.26 -12.15 17.00
C ASP A 152 -12.19 -13.20 17.35
N ASP A 153 -10.97 -13.10 16.80
CA ASP A 153 -9.82 -13.97 17.07
C ASP A 153 -8.55 -13.15 17.41
N ALA A 154 -8.61 -12.34 18.43
CA ALA A 154 -7.49 -11.52 18.89
C ALA A 154 -6.25 -12.33 19.38
N GLY A 155 -6.37 -13.64 19.53
CA GLY A 155 -5.29 -14.55 19.91
C GLY A 155 -4.38 -14.94 18.75
N ASN A 156 -4.77 -14.64 17.51
CA ASN A 156 -4.05 -15.01 16.30
C ASN A 156 -3.90 -13.83 15.35
N ILE A 157 -2.81 -13.84 14.58
CA ILE A 157 -2.57 -12.98 13.43
C ILE A 157 -2.50 -13.89 12.21
N TYR A 158 -3.13 -13.50 11.11
CA TYR A 158 -3.04 -14.23 9.85
C TYR A 158 -2.16 -13.45 8.88
N ILE A 159 -1.29 -14.16 8.16
CA ILE A 159 -0.44 -13.60 7.12
C ILE A 159 -0.77 -14.27 5.81
N TYR A 160 -1.04 -13.47 4.77
CA TYR A 160 -1.13 -13.97 3.39
C TYR A 160 0.23 -13.78 2.73
N GLY A 161 0.85 -14.88 2.34
CA GLY A 161 2.09 -14.92 1.58
C GLY A 161 1.82 -15.42 0.17
N SER A 162 1.92 -14.52 -0.83
CA SER A 162 1.70 -14.90 -2.22
C SER A 162 2.96 -15.42 -2.91
N GLY A 163 4.13 -14.93 -2.49
CA GLY A 163 5.43 -15.33 -3.00
C GLY A 163 5.64 -15.00 -4.49
N THR A 164 6.59 -14.13 -4.81
CA THR A 164 6.88 -13.77 -6.19
C THR A 164 8.07 -14.56 -6.77
N GLY A 165 8.90 -15.14 -5.90
CA GLY A 165 10.10 -15.85 -6.29
C GLY A 165 9.83 -17.19 -6.98
N SER A 166 10.88 -17.77 -7.57
CA SER A 166 10.84 -19.14 -8.06
C SER A 166 10.52 -20.14 -6.95
N VAL A 167 9.85 -21.22 -7.29
CA VAL A 167 9.56 -22.30 -6.33
C VAL A 167 10.86 -23.00 -5.95
N ARG A 168 11.05 -23.27 -4.67
CA ARG A 168 12.19 -24.03 -4.14
C ARG A 168 12.05 -25.51 -4.55
N PRO A 169 13.19 -26.22 -4.80
CA PRO A 169 13.16 -27.65 -4.99
C PRO A 169 12.56 -28.39 -3.79
N GLY A 170 11.83 -29.49 -4.05
CA GLY A 170 11.28 -30.33 -3.00
C GLY A 170 12.34 -30.95 -2.09
N GLU A 171 13.56 -31.13 -2.59
CA GLU A 171 14.74 -31.58 -1.85
C GLU A 171 15.21 -30.55 -0.82
N GLU A 172 14.99 -29.25 -1.08
CA GLU A 172 15.34 -28.16 -0.17
C GLU A 172 14.24 -27.91 0.88
N LEU A 173 12.98 -27.97 0.43
CA LEU A 173 11.80 -27.82 1.31
C LEU A 173 10.69 -28.79 0.86
N ASP A 174 10.41 -29.78 1.70
CA ASP A 174 9.40 -30.78 1.43
C ASP A 174 8.03 -30.18 1.14
N GLY A 175 7.33 -30.75 0.14
CA GLY A 175 6.02 -30.28 -0.32
C GLY A 175 6.06 -29.08 -1.28
N CYS A 176 7.23 -28.62 -1.72
CA CYS A 176 7.36 -27.62 -2.76
C CYS A 176 7.44 -28.27 -4.15
N SER A 177 6.64 -27.76 -5.09
CA SER A 177 6.58 -28.20 -6.47
C SER A 177 6.24 -27.03 -7.37
N ASP A 178 6.93 -26.88 -8.50
CA ASP A 178 6.67 -25.93 -9.58
C ASP A 178 5.99 -26.59 -10.80
N GLU A 179 5.58 -27.83 -10.65
CA GLU A 179 4.88 -28.53 -11.70
C GLU A 179 3.56 -27.88 -12.08
N SER A 180 3.20 -28.02 -13.35
CA SER A 180 1.89 -27.57 -13.82
C SER A 180 0.76 -28.18 -12.99
N PRO A 181 -0.33 -27.42 -12.68
CA PRO A 181 -1.47 -27.93 -11.92
C PRO A 181 -2.17 -29.15 -12.56
N TYR A 182 -1.91 -29.42 -13.85
CA TYR A 182 -2.37 -30.63 -14.52
C TYR A 182 -1.56 -31.88 -14.15
N LYS A 183 -0.35 -31.69 -13.63
CA LYS A 183 0.53 -32.80 -13.19
C LYS A 183 0.55 -32.95 -11.67
N ASP A 184 0.50 -31.84 -10.98
CA ASP A 184 0.53 -31.77 -9.52
C ASP A 184 -0.55 -30.79 -9.03
N ALA A 185 -1.58 -31.33 -8.41
CA ALA A 185 -2.68 -30.53 -7.86
C ALA A 185 -2.25 -29.72 -6.61
N ASP A 186 -1.14 -30.11 -5.96
CA ASP A 186 -0.59 -29.42 -4.79
C ASP A 186 0.56 -28.46 -5.14
N THR A 187 0.67 -28.09 -6.42
CA THR A 187 1.70 -27.12 -6.89
C THR A 187 1.76 -25.87 -6.01
N ALA A 188 2.95 -25.31 -5.84
CA ALA A 188 3.14 -24.04 -5.14
C ALA A 188 2.76 -22.80 -6.01
N LEU A 189 2.40 -23.02 -7.28
CA LEU A 189 1.87 -22.00 -8.17
C LEU A 189 0.36 -21.84 -7.99
N PHE A 190 -0.20 -20.67 -8.33
CA PHE A 190 -1.64 -20.37 -8.35
C PHE A 190 -2.34 -20.45 -6.99
N ARG A 191 -1.61 -20.27 -5.90
CA ARG A 191 -2.14 -20.24 -4.53
C ARG A 191 -1.44 -19.18 -3.70
N ILE A 192 -1.99 -18.90 -2.53
CA ILE A 192 -1.30 -18.19 -1.45
C ILE A 192 -1.08 -19.13 -0.27
N ASP A 193 -0.11 -18.81 0.57
CA ASP A 193 0.07 -19.47 1.85
C ASP A 193 -0.59 -18.62 2.94
N VAL A 194 -1.54 -19.19 3.69
CA VAL A 194 -2.15 -18.55 4.86
C VAL A 194 -1.41 -19.05 6.09
N ILE A 195 -0.67 -18.13 6.73
CA ILE A 195 0.14 -18.40 7.93
C ILE A 195 -0.63 -17.88 9.14
N GLN A 196 -0.81 -18.73 10.16
CA GLN A 196 -1.34 -18.32 11.46
C GLN A 196 -0.20 -18.12 12.44
N ILE A 197 -0.18 -17.00 13.14
CA ILE A 197 0.78 -16.66 14.20
C ILE A 197 0.00 -16.51 15.51
N PRO A 198 0.11 -17.46 16.46
CA PRO A 198 -0.43 -17.28 17.80
C PRO A 198 0.33 -16.16 18.51
N VAL A 199 -0.38 -15.10 18.96
CA VAL A 199 0.24 -13.89 19.53
C VAL A 199 1.10 -14.22 20.77
N ASP A 200 0.59 -15.09 21.65
CA ASP A 200 1.30 -15.47 22.88
C ASP A 200 2.45 -16.47 22.65
N ARG A 201 2.50 -17.10 21.46
CA ARG A 201 3.48 -18.14 21.10
C ARG A 201 3.89 -18.02 19.64
N PRO A 202 4.52 -16.92 19.21
CA PRO A 202 4.87 -16.68 17.82
C PRO A 202 5.82 -17.73 17.23
N GLN A 203 6.54 -18.49 18.05
CA GLN A 203 7.34 -19.64 17.63
C GLN A 203 6.52 -20.81 17.09
N ASP A 204 5.21 -20.88 17.40
CA ASP A 204 4.28 -21.90 16.91
C ASP A 204 3.61 -21.49 15.59
N ALA A 205 4.07 -20.40 14.96
CA ALA A 205 3.57 -19.95 13.66
C ALA A 205 3.69 -21.04 12.59
N GLN A 206 2.63 -21.22 11.79
CA GLN A 206 2.57 -22.25 10.76
C GLN A 206 1.63 -21.90 9.61
N ILE A 207 1.83 -22.52 8.45
CA ILE A 207 0.88 -22.46 7.35
C ILE A 207 -0.34 -23.31 7.71
N VAL A 208 -1.52 -22.70 7.76
CA VAL A 208 -2.78 -23.36 8.11
C VAL A 208 -3.67 -23.67 6.91
N ASN A 209 -3.48 -22.93 5.79
CA ASN A 209 -4.23 -23.13 4.56
C ASN A 209 -3.40 -22.73 3.33
N ARG A 210 -3.75 -23.26 2.16
CA ARG A 210 -3.16 -22.93 0.86
C ARG A 210 -4.24 -22.79 -0.20
N PRO A 211 -5.11 -21.77 -0.10
CA PRO A 211 -6.23 -21.61 -1.01
C PRO A 211 -5.78 -21.26 -2.43
N PHE A 212 -6.33 -21.94 -3.44
CA PHE A 212 -6.14 -21.64 -4.86
C PHE A 212 -7.04 -20.48 -5.31
N ILE A 213 -6.74 -19.26 -4.85
CA ILE A 213 -7.55 -18.07 -5.13
C ILE A 213 -7.61 -17.69 -6.62
N PHE A 214 -6.74 -18.25 -7.45
CA PHE A 214 -6.69 -18.05 -8.90
C PHE A 214 -7.51 -19.07 -9.69
N SER A 215 -8.13 -20.06 -9.03
CA SER A 215 -8.92 -21.08 -9.71
C SER A 215 -10.22 -20.51 -10.28
N ASP A 216 -10.66 -21.08 -11.40
CA ASP A 216 -12.00 -20.82 -11.94
C ASP A 216 -13.04 -21.56 -11.11
N PRO A 217 -14.03 -20.85 -10.52
CA PRO A 217 -14.98 -21.47 -9.59
C PRO A 217 -15.96 -22.44 -10.27
N ASP A 218 -16.23 -22.27 -11.56
CA ASP A 218 -17.19 -23.08 -12.30
C ASP A 218 -16.56 -24.37 -12.84
N SER A 219 -15.37 -24.27 -13.41
CA SER A 219 -14.65 -25.41 -14.00
C SER A 219 -13.70 -26.12 -13.04
N GLY A 220 -13.29 -25.47 -11.94
CA GLY A 220 -12.29 -25.97 -11.01
C GLY A 220 -10.85 -25.95 -11.55
N ILE A 221 -10.60 -25.27 -12.68
CA ILE A 221 -9.25 -25.09 -13.25
C ILE A 221 -8.46 -24.19 -12.30
N ILE A 222 -7.34 -24.68 -11.75
CA ILE A 222 -6.50 -23.98 -10.78
C ILE A 222 -5.91 -22.69 -11.39
N ALA A 223 -5.47 -22.72 -12.65
CA ALA A 223 -4.98 -21.56 -13.42
C ALA A 223 -6.14 -20.90 -14.18
N GLY A 224 -7.15 -20.41 -13.48
CA GLY A 224 -8.40 -19.90 -14.05
C GLY A 224 -8.43 -18.40 -14.35
N LEU A 225 -7.32 -17.68 -14.14
CA LEU A 225 -7.18 -16.25 -14.45
C LEU A 225 -6.38 -16.02 -15.74
N TRP A 226 -5.79 -14.84 -15.92
CA TRP A 226 -5.05 -14.51 -17.13
C TRP A 226 -3.91 -15.50 -17.40
N GLU A 227 -3.89 -16.07 -18.60
CA GLU A 227 -2.92 -17.11 -19.00
C GLU A 227 -1.59 -16.54 -19.52
N GLY A 228 -1.45 -15.23 -19.57
CA GLY A 228 -0.27 -14.54 -20.08
C GLY A 228 -0.36 -14.19 -21.57
N GLY A 229 0.42 -13.22 -21.99
CA GLY A 229 0.47 -12.76 -23.38
C GLY A 229 -0.02 -11.32 -23.54
N ASP A 230 -0.30 -10.95 -24.80
CA ASP A 230 -0.83 -9.64 -25.16
C ASP A 230 -2.37 -9.67 -25.16
N HIS A 231 -2.99 -8.56 -24.76
CA HIS A 231 -4.46 -8.41 -24.77
C HIS A 231 -5.00 -7.97 -26.15
N GLY A 232 -4.12 -7.83 -27.15
CA GLY A 232 -4.44 -7.39 -28.52
C GLY A 232 -3.47 -6.30 -29.02
N PRO A 233 -3.76 -5.70 -30.19
CA PRO A 233 -2.92 -4.60 -30.70
C PRO A 233 -2.90 -3.39 -29.74
N ASP A 234 -1.73 -2.76 -29.62
CA ASP A 234 -1.51 -1.56 -28.80
C ASP A 234 -1.79 -1.76 -27.30
N THR A 235 -1.63 -3.00 -26.80
CA THR A 235 -1.79 -3.36 -25.39
C THR A 235 -0.45 -3.78 -24.78
N GLN A 236 -0.42 -3.87 -23.45
CA GLN A 236 0.72 -4.41 -22.70
C GLN A 236 0.76 -5.94 -22.78
N ARG A 237 1.98 -6.46 -22.74
CA ARG A 237 2.19 -7.88 -22.48
C ARG A 237 2.25 -8.12 -20.98
N THR A 238 1.46 -9.07 -20.51
CA THR A 238 1.34 -9.39 -19.09
C THR A 238 1.66 -10.87 -18.85
N ARG A 239 2.33 -11.18 -17.74
CA ARG A 239 2.61 -12.56 -17.33
C ARG A 239 1.33 -13.27 -16.92
N GLN A 240 1.38 -14.60 -16.88
CA GLN A 240 0.32 -15.42 -16.33
C GLN A 240 0.07 -15.05 -14.85
N THR A 241 -1.19 -14.97 -14.47
CA THR A 241 -1.59 -14.73 -13.08
C THR A 241 -1.43 -16.00 -12.26
N ASN A 242 -0.29 -16.17 -11.61
CA ASN A 242 0.02 -17.31 -10.74
C ASN A 242 0.47 -16.91 -9.34
N GLN A 243 0.48 -15.63 -9.04
CA GLN A 243 0.87 -15.00 -7.78
C GLN A 243 0.28 -13.59 -7.69
N CYS A 244 0.28 -13.01 -6.48
CA CYS A 244 0.09 -11.57 -6.29
C CYS A 244 1.43 -10.91 -5.94
N HIS A 245 1.58 -9.64 -6.27
CA HIS A 245 2.61 -8.79 -5.68
C HIS A 245 2.10 -8.37 -4.29
N ASP A 246 1.11 -7.49 -4.21
CA ASP A 246 0.49 -7.09 -2.96
C ASP A 246 -0.95 -7.61 -2.84
N ILE A 247 -1.36 -7.90 -1.59
CA ILE A 247 -2.76 -8.09 -1.21
C ILE A 247 -3.03 -7.11 -0.06
N THR A 248 -3.96 -6.20 -0.24
CA THR A 248 -4.33 -5.21 0.78
C THR A 248 -5.67 -5.57 1.41
N PRO A 249 -5.70 -6.05 2.66
CA PRO A 249 -6.93 -6.32 3.38
C PRO A 249 -7.52 -5.04 3.95
N PHE A 250 -8.83 -5.04 4.06
CA PHE A 250 -9.62 -4.07 4.80
C PHE A 250 -10.57 -4.85 5.75
N PRO A 251 -10.08 -5.30 6.92
CA PRO A 251 -10.81 -6.21 7.80
C PRO A 251 -12.18 -5.68 8.23
N GLU A 252 -12.31 -4.37 8.50
CA GLU A 252 -13.57 -3.76 8.94
C GLU A 252 -14.70 -3.83 7.91
N VAL A 253 -14.38 -4.07 6.64
CA VAL A 253 -15.37 -4.31 5.58
C VAL A 253 -15.37 -5.75 5.08
N GLY A 254 -14.51 -6.60 5.63
CA GLY A 254 -14.40 -8.03 5.26
C GLY A 254 -13.82 -8.28 3.87
N LEU A 255 -13.10 -7.33 3.29
CA LEU A 255 -12.58 -7.40 1.93
C LEU A 255 -11.04 -7.34 1.89
N ALA A 256 -10.46 -7.95 0.85
CA ALA A 256 -9.09 -7.66 0.45
C ALA A 256 -8.99 -7.49 -1.07
N ALA A 257 -8.08 -6.63 -1.52
CA ALA A 257 -7.78 -6.43 -2.93
C ALA A 257 -6.38 -6.93 -3.25
N GLY A 258 -6.26 -7.84 -4.22
CA GLY A 258 -4.98 -8.39 -4.65
C GLY A 258 -4.57 -7.85 -6.02
N ALA A 259 -3.36 -7.30 -6.10
CA ALA A 259 -2.71 -6.94 -7.35
C ALA A 259 -1.84 -8.12 -7.80
N CYS A 260 -2.32 -8.88 -8.77
CA CYS A 260 -1.84 -10.24 -9.01
C CYS A 260 -1.36 -10.42 -10.46
N SER A 261 -0.13 -9.99 -10.75
CA SER A 261 0.51 -10.12 -12.08
C SER A 261 -0.36 -9.59 -13.23
N GLY A 262 -1.32 -10.36 -13.72
CA GLY A 262 -2.19 -10.02 -14.85
C GLY A 262 -3.62 -9.63 -14.46
N ASN A 263 -3.97 -9.63 -13.18
CA ASN A 263 -5.32 -9.35 -12.69
C ASN A 263 -5.32 -8.54 -11.40
N GLY A 264 -6.29 -7.65 -11.26
CA GLY A 264 -6.79 -7.22 -9.96
C GLY A 264 -7.86 -8.19 -9.47
N ILE A 265 -7.82 -8.60 -8.20
CA ILE A 265 -8.82 -9.49 -7.60
C ILE A 265 -9.42 -8.88 -6.34
N LEU A 266 -10.66 -9.24 -6.05
CA LEU A 266 -11.35 -8.91 -4.81
C LEU A 266 -11.61 -10.19 -4.03
N LEU A 267 -11.27 -10.21 -2.76
CA LEU A 267 -11.43 -11.36 -1.87
C LEU A 267 -12.41 -11.02 -0.74
N ASP A 268 -13.20 -11.99 -0.34
CA ASP A 268 -13.86 -12.06 0.96
C ASP A 268 -12.87 -12.65 1.98
N ILE A 269 -12.62 -11.91 3.04
CA ILE A 269 -11.74 -12.28 4.14
C ILE A 269 -12.48 -12.34 5.50
N SER A 270 -13.80 -12.52 5.47
CA SER A 270 -14.62 -12.69 6.69
C SER A 270 -14.17 -13.89 7.53
N ASP A 271 -13.58 -14.90 6.89
CA ASP A 271 -12.76 -15.93 7.52
C ASP A 271 -11.31 -15.72 7.05
N PRO A 272 -10.45 -15.10 7.87
CA PRO A 272 -9.07 -14.82 7.45
C PRO A 272 -8.24 -16.09 7.18
N SER A 273 -8.64 -17.23 7.73
CA SER A 273 -7.98 -18.50 7.47
C SER A 273 -8.35 -19.11 6.10
N ASN A 274 -9.41 -18.62 5.46
CA ASN A 274 -9.94 -19.16 4.21
C ASN A 274 -10.46 -18.07 3.26
N PRO A 275 -9.60 -17.19 2.73
CA PRO A 275 -10.02 -16.15 1.79
C PRO A 275 -10.64 -16.72 0.51
N VAL A 276 -11.72 -16.09 0.03
CA VAL A 276 -12.47 -16.52 -1.15
C VAL A 276 -12.55 -15.40 -2.18
N ARG A 277 -12.20 -15.68 -3.45
CA ARG A 277 -12.32 -14.68 -4.51
C ARG A 277 -13.77 -14.37 -4.87
N LEU A 278 -14.14 -13.07 -4.80
CA LEU A 278 -15.45 -12.53 -5.16
C LEU A 278 -15.50 -12.03 -6.60
N ASP A 279 -14.39 -11.40 -7.05
CA ASP A 279 -14.33 -10.76 -8.36
C ASP A 279 -12.89 -10.69 -8.90
N GLN A 280 -12.78 -10.36 -10.20
CA GLN A 280 -11.51 -10.15 -10.88
C GLN A 280 -11.68 -9.16 -12.02
N VAL A 281 -10.63 -8.39 -12.28
CA VAL A 281 -10.56 -7.45 -13.41
C VAL A 281 -9.24 -7.61 -14.15
N MET A 282 -9.23 -7.20 -15.40
CA MET A 282 -8.02 -7.07 -16.24
C MET A 282 -7.98 -5.67 -16.83
N ASP A 283 -6.80 -5.16 -17.06
CA ASP A 283 -6.57 -3.92 -17.77
C ASP A 283 -5.54 -4.17 -18.90
N PRO A 284 -5.90 -3.96 -20.18
CA PRO A 284 -4.97 -4.18 -21.29
C PRO A 284 -3.82 -3.15 -21.33
N GLY A 285 -3.90 -2.07 -20.55
CA GLY A 285 -2.82 -1.10 -20.35
C GLY A 285 -1.82 -1.50 -19.28
N PHE A 286 -2.12 -2.51 -18.45
CA PHE A 286 -1.27 -2.94 -17.35
C PHE A 286 -0.32 -4.07 -17.77
N SER A 287 0.96 -3.92 -17.42
CA SER A 287 1.99 -4.94 -17.59
C SER A 287 2.18 -5.77 -16.32
N TYR A 288 2.07 -5.13 -15.15
CA TYR A 288 2.29 -5.79 -13.87
C TYR A 288 1.44 -5.16 -12.76
N TRP A 289 0.38 -5.83 -12.39
CA TRP A 289 -0.46 -5.44 -11.24
C TRP A 289 0.35 -5.56 -9.96
N HIS A 290 0.60 -4.42 -9.31
CA HIS A 290 1.59 -4.30 -8.25
C HIS A 290 0.97 -4.10 -6.87
N SER A 291 0.25 -3.01 -6.64
CA SER A 291 -0.36 -2.70 -5.35
C SER A 291 -1.83 -2.32 -5.46
N ALA A 292 -2.55 -2.36 -4.35
CA ALA A 292 -3.95 -1.98 -4.25
C ALA A 292 -4.18 -1.10 -3.02
N THR A 293 -5.11 -0.13 -3.11
CA THR A 293 -5.52 0.70 -1.98
C THR A 293 -7.01 0.99 -2.06
N PHE A 294 -7.75 0.69 -0.99
CA PHE A 294 -9.16 1.07 -0.87
C PHE A 294 -9.29 2.54 -0.47
N ASN A 295 -10.44 3.16 -0.79
CA ASN A 295 -10.83 4.37 -0.10
C ASN A 295 -11.34 4.06 1.32
N ASN A 296 -11.64 5.10 2.13
CA ASN A 296 -11.91 4.94 3.56
C ASN A 296 -13.19 4.14 3.90
N ASP A 297 -14.12 3.98 2.97
CA ASP A 297 -15.35 3.21 3.18
C ASP A 297 -15.39 1.87 2.44
N GLY A 298 -14.36 1.55 1.65
CA GLY A 298 -14.27 0.31 0.89
C GLY A 298 -15.16 0.28 -0.36
N SER A 299 -15.73 1.42 -0.77
CA SER A 299 -16.56 1.53 -1.98
C SER A 299 -15.74 1.71 -3.26
N LYS A 300 -14.45 1.99 -3.15
CA LYS A 300 -13.52 2.15 -4.27
C LYS A 300 -12.22 1.42 -3.97
N VAL A 301 -11.53 1.02 -5.04
CA VAL A 301 -10.17 0.50 -4.99
C VAL A 301 -9.39 1.06 -6.18
N LEU A 302 -8.14 1.43 -5.95
CA LEU A 302 -7.18 1.70 -7.00
C LEU A 302 -6.13 0.59 -7.05
N PHE A 303 -5.61 0.33 -8.26
CA PHE A 303 -4.48 -0.56 -8.50
C PHE A 303 -3.39 0.18 -9.24
N THR A 304 -2.14 -0.18 -9.00
CA THR A 304 -0.98 0.38 -9.68
C THR A 304 -0.39 -0.59 -10.69
N ASP A 305 0.08 -0.08 -11.84
CA ASP A 305 0.86 -0.83 -12.83
C ASP A 305 2.34 -0.51 -12.69
N GLU A 306 3.12 -1.42 -12.13
CA GLU A 306 4.58 -1.28 -12.07
C GLU A 306 5.23 -1.72 -13.39
N TRP A 307 4.91 -1.06 -14.48
CA TRP A 307 5.42 -1.36 -15.81
C TRP A 307 6.94 -1.24 -15.87
N GLY A 308 7.62 -2.38 -15.95
CA GLY A 308 9.08 -2.44 -16.03
C GLY A 308 9.76 -2.65 -14.68
N GLY A 309 8.99 -2.97 -13.60
CA GLY A 309 9.52 -3.37 -12.30
C GLY A 309 10.35 -2.28 -11.61
N GLY A 310 9.93 -1.00 -11.73
CA GLY A 310 10.61 0.13 -11.08
C GLY A 310 11.97 0.54 -11.64
N GLY A 311 12.59 -0.29 -12.47
CA GLY A 311 13.95 -0.06 -12.98
C GLY A 311 14.03 0.69 -14.31
N ARG A 312 12.92 1.24 -14.84
CA ARG A 312 12.87 1.82 -16.18
C ARG A 312 12.24 3.21 -16.20
N PRO A 313 12.58 4.08 -17.18
CA PRO A 313 11.92 5.37 -17.38
C PRO A 313 10.56 5.13 -18.07
N ARG A 314 9.47 5.19 -17.32
CA ARG A 314 8.10 4.93 -17.80
C ARG A 314 7.13 6.11 -17.62
N CYS A 315 7.67 7.29 -17.28
CA CYS A 315 6.90 8.54 -17.15
C CYS A 315 7.31 9.60 -18.17
N ARG A 316 7.82 9.19 -19.35
CA ARG A 316 8.24 10.13 -20.39
C ARG A 316 7.03 10.66 -21.16
N ALA A 317 7.19 11.82 -21.81
CA ALA A 317 6.16 12.40 -22.67
C ALA A 317 5.72 11.48 -23.83
N SER A 318 6.58 10.53 -24.23
CA SER A 318 6.30 9.54 -25.28
C SER A 318 5.55 8.30 -24.78
N ASP A 319 5.51 8.06 -23.47
CA ASP A 319 4.90 6.88 -22.90
C ASP A 319 3.36 7.04 -22.85
N PRO A 320 2.58 5.99 -23.17
CA PRO A 320 1.12 6.04 -23.06
C PRO A 320 0.69 6.38 -21.62
N ILE A 321 -0.31 7.26 -21.48
CA ILE A 321 -0.79 7.72 -20.17
C ILE A 321 -1.52 6.64 -19.37
N THR A 322 -1.91 5.54 -20.00
CA THR A 322 -2.58 4.39 -19.36
C THR A 322 -1.61 3.26 -19.00
N TRP A 323 -0.31 3.42 -19.28
CA TRP A 323 0.72 2.43 -19.01
C TRP A 323 1.62 2.89 -17.86
N GLY A 324 1.91 2.03 -16.90
CA GLY A 324 2.63 2.40 -15.68
C GLY A 324 1.86 3.45 -14.87
N ALA A 325 0.56 3.28 -14.77
CA ALA A 325 -0.41 4.22 -14.24
C ALA A 325 -1.25 3.56 -13.12
N ASP A 326 -2.09 4.34 -12.48
CA ASP A 326 -3.13 3.83 -11.60
C ASP A 326 -4.40 3.56 -12.38
N ALA A 327 -5.16 2.54 -11.98
CA ALA A 327 -6.52 2.29 -12.45
C ALA A 327 -7.50 2.32 -11.27
N PHE A 328 -8.56 3.12 -11.40
CA PHE A 328 -9.59 3.31 -10.38
C PHE A 328 -10.82 2.49 -10.68
N TYR A 329 -11.35 1.83 -9.66
CA TYR A 329 -12.57 1.03 -9.73
C TYR A 329 -13.52 1.41 -8.60
N ASP A 330 -14.83 1.48 -8.90
CA ASP A 330 -15.85 1.48 -7.86
C ASP A 330 -16.26 0.05 -7.56
N ILE A 331 -16.52 -0.25 -6.29
CA ILE A 331 -17.02 -1.55 -5.84
C ILE A 331 -18.54 -1.44 -5.65
N VAL A 332 -19.30 -2.10 -6.52
CA VAL A 332 -20.75 -2.10 -6.51
C VAL A 332 -21.25 -3.54 -6.47
N ASP A 333 -22.02 -3.88 -5.44
CA ASP A 333 -22.56 -5.24 -5.23
C ASP A 333 -21.45 -6.33 -5.29
N GLY A 334 -20.27 -6.04 -4.69
CA GLY A 334 -19.13 -6.95 -4.65
C GLY A 334 -18.42 -7.11 -6.00
N LYS A 335 -18.63 -6.20 -6.96
CA LYS A 335 -18.00 -6.19 -8.28
C LYS A 335 -17.23 -4.90 -8.53
N MET A 336 -16.03 -5.02 -9.05
CA MET A 336 -15.17 -3.92 -9.44
C MET A 336 -15.57 -3.37 -10.81
N GLN A 337 -15.90 -2.09 -10.86
CA GLN A 337 -16.30 -1.38 -12.09
C GLN A 337 -15.27 -0.32 -12.41
N PHE A 338 -14.54 -0.51 -13.52
CA PHE A 338 -13.54 0.45 -13.99
C PHE A 338 -14.12 1.85 -14.17
N ARG A 339 -13.34 2.88 -13.77
CA ARG A 339 -13.69 4.28 -13.87
C ARG A 339 -12.72 5.07 -14.74
N SER A 340 -11.45 5.07 -14.40
CA SER A 340 -10.44 5.87 -15.10
C SER A 340 -9.03 5.39 -14.80
N HIS A 341 -8.06 5.97 -15.53
CA HIS A 341 -6.63 5.90 -15.18
C HIS A 341 -6.13 7.24 -14.69
N TYR A 342 -5.06 7.20 -13.91
CA TYR A 342 -4.26 8.36 -13.58
C TYR A 342 -2.77 8.05 -13.75
N LYS A 343 -2.03 9.00 -14.30
CA LYS A 343 -0.58 9.02 -14.34
C LYS A 343 -0.10 10.42 -14.02
N MET A 344 1.02 10.52 -13.32
CA MET A 344 1.62 11.82 -13.00
C MET A 344 1.72 12.71 -14.25
N PRO A 345 1.30 14.00 -14.16
CA PRO A 345 1.18 14.85 -15.34
C PRO A 345 2.51 15.43 -15.86
N ALA A 346 3.54 15.46 -14.99
CA ALA A 346 4.86 15.99 -15.34
C ALA A 346 5.74 14.90 -15.98
N PRO A 347 6.08 14.99 -17.29
CA PRO A 347 6.93 13.99 -17.91
C PRO A 347 8.35 14.01 -17.33
N GLN A 348 8.90 12.83 -17.11
CA GLN A 348 10.25 12.62 -16.61
C GLN A 348 11.24 12.34 -17.77
N THR A 349 12.54 12.37 -17.45
CA THR A 349 13.61 12.14 -18.43
C THR A 349 13.91 10.64 -18.65
N ASP A 350 14.80 10.33 -19.59
CA ASP A 350 15.27 8.96 -19.83
C ASP A 350 16.24 8.46 -18.74
N THR A 351 16.71 9.33 -17.85
CA THR A 351 17.65 9.02 -16.77
C THR A 351 16.94 8.82 -15.42
N GLU A 352 15.62 8.86 -15.39
CA GLU A 352 14.79 8.69 -14.20
C GLU A 352 13.97 7.39 -14.30
N ASN A 353 14.26 6.40 -13.45
CA ASN A 353 13.31 5.30 -13.27
C ASN A 353 12.04 5.85 -12.62
N CYS A 354 10.92 5.63 -13.27
CA CYS A 354 9.64 6.21 -12.88
C CYS A 354 8.48 5.34 -13.35
N VAL A 355 7.58 4.99 -12.43
CA VAL A 355 6.34 4.25 -12.67
C VAL A 355 5.47 4.36 -11.41
N ALA A 356 4.17 4.08 -11.50
CA ALA A 356 3.28 3.97 -10.34
C ALA A 356 3.77 2.91 -9.35
N HIS A 357 3.84 3.26 -8.07
CA HIS A 357 4.31 2.38 -7.00
C HIS A 357 3.44 2.52 -5.74
N ASN A 358 3.99 2.25 -4.56
CA ASN A 358 3.27 2.21 -3.29
C ASN A 358 2.80 3.58 -2.80
N GLY A 359 1.69 3.56 -2.05
CA GLY A 359 1.12 4.75 -1.44
C GLY A 359 0.10 4.43 -0.36
N SER A 360 -0.46 5.46 0.26
CA SER A 360 -1.49 5.34 1.28
C SER A 360 -2.54 6.45 1.18
N LEU A 361 -3.66 6.27 1.88
CA LEU A 361 -4.63 7.36 2.03
C LEU A 361 -4.05 8.51 2.86
N VAL A 362 -4.38 9.75 2.47
CA VAL A 362 -4.32 10.93 3.33
C VAL A 362 -5.72 11.15 3.89
N PRO A 363 -5.95 10.98 5.19
CA PRO A 363 -7.28 10.91 5.77
C PRO A 363 -7.95 12.29 5.93
N VAL A 364 -8.28 12.93 4.81
CA VAL A 364 -9.05 14.17 4.79
C VAL A 364 -10.54 13.83 4.88
N PRO A 365 -11.28 14.35 5.89
CA PRO A 365 -12.69 14.02 6.04
C PRO A 365 -13.48 14.42 4.79
N GLY A 366 -14.34 13.51 4.29
CA GLY A 366 -15.21 13.76 3.12
C GLY A 366 -14.50 13.80 1.77
N ARG A 367 -13.25 13.30 1.69
CA ARG A 367 -12.47 13.17 0.44
C ARG A 367 -11.70 11.87 0.40
N ASP A 368 -11.52 11.34 -0.80
CA ASP A 368 -10.61 10.22 -1.06
C ASP A 368 -9.31 10.80 -1.64
N ILE A 369 -8.27 10.87 -0.83
CA ILE A 369 -6.96 11.40 -1.20
C ILE A 369 -5.91 10.32 -0.99
N PHE A 370 -5.06 10.12 -1.99
CA PHE A 370 -4.00 9.14 -2.01
C PHE A 370 -2.65 9.83 -2.21
N VAL A 371 -1.66 9.50 -1.39
CA VAL A 371 -0.26 9.88 -1.61
C VAL A 371 0.48 8.69 -2.19
N GLN A 372 1.27 8.90 -3.23
CA GLN A 372 1.91 7.84 -4.00
C GLN A 372 3.35 8.17 -4.37
N ALA A 373 4.18 7.14 -4.33
CA ALA A 373 5.55 7.15 -4.84
C ALA A 373 5.59 6.82 -6.34
N TRP A 374 6.49 7.49 -7.06
CA TRP A 374 6.78 7.28 -8.49
C TRP A 374 8.27 7.06 -8.74
N TYR A 375 8.98 6.46 -7.80
CA TYR A 375 10.44 6.35 -7.84
C TYR A 375 11.10 7.73 -8.02
N GLN A 376 11.98 7.93 -9.02
CA GLN A 376 12.59 9.24 -9.29
C GLN A 376 11.59 10.28 -9.82
N GLY A 377 10.41 9.88 -10.29
CA GLY A 377 9.31 10.81 -10.56
C GLY A 377 8.75 11.50 -9.31
N GLY A 378 9.24 11.13 -8.13
CA GLY A 378 8.90 11.79 -6.88
C GLY A 378 7.64 11.25 -6.22
N ILE A 379 6.83 12.15 -5.68
CA ILE A 379 5.60 11.86 -4.93
C ILE A 379 4.46 12.69 -5.48
N SER A 380 3.31 12.05 -5.74
CA SER A 380 2.04 12.73 -6.06
C SER A 380 1.05 12.59 -4.90
N VAL A 381 0.24 13.63 -4.68
CA VAL A 381 -0.97 13.59 -3.85
C VAL A 381 -2.16 13.74 -4.77
N ILE A 382 -3.03 12.73 -4.79
CA ILE A 382 -4.07 12.54 -5.80
C ILE A 382 -5.43 12.58 -5.12
N ASP A 383 -6.33 13.47 -5.57
CA ASP A 383 -7.74 13.47 -5.20
C ASP A 383 -8.51 12.58 -6.18
N PHE A 384 -9.02 11.45 -5.70
CA PHE A 384 -9.87 10.52 -6.45
C PHE A 384 -11.29 10.42 -5.85
N THR A 385 -11.73 11.47 -5.15
CA THR A 385 -13.11 11.57 -4.64
C THR A 385 -14.13 11.35 -5.75
N ASP A 386 -13.83 11.87 -6.96
CA ASP A 386 -14.45 11.43 -8.22
C ASP A 386 -13.52 10.44 -8.92
N SER A 387 -13.76 9.14 -8.75
CA SER A 387 -12.98 8.05 -9.34
C SER A 387 -12.95 8.08 -10.88
N SER A 388 -13.86 8.82 -11.52
CA SER A 388 -13.88 9.00 -12.98
C SER A 388 -12.98 10.15 -13.44
N ASN A 389 -12.48 10.99 -12.52
CA ASN A 389 -11.68 12.16 -12.84
C ASN A 389 -10.63 12.46 -11.73
N PRO A 390 -9.74 11.51 -11.41
CA PRO A 390 -8.67 11.71 -10.43
C PRO A 390 -7.73 12.82 -10.89
N ARG A 391 -7.17 13.58 -9.93
CA ARG A 391 -6.27 14.69 -10.24
C ARG A 391 -5.21 14.88 -9.18
N GLU A 392 -4.02 15.28 -9.60
CA GLU A 392 -2.97 15.71 -8.69
C GLU A 392 -3.34 17.05 -8.02
N ILE A 393 -3.13 17.12 -6.72
CA ILE A 393 -3.40 18.31 -5.91
C ILE A 393 -2.16 18.84 -5.17
N ALA A 394 -1.13 18.00 -5.06
CA ALA A 394 0.20 18.36 -4.58
C ALA A 394 1.22 17.35 -5.12
N PHE A 395 2.49 17.74 -5.16
CA PHE A 395 3.58 16.87 -5.59
C PHE A 395 4.91 17.29 -4.97
N PHE A 396 5.86 16.37 -5.00
CA PHE A 396 7.27 16.63 -4.75
C PHE A 396 8.10 15.87 -5.76
N ASP A 397 9.04 16.55 -6.40
CA ASP A 397 9.99 15.98 -7.36
C ASP A 397 11.35 16.63 -7.14
N ARG A 398 12.41 15.83 -7.15
CA ARG A 398 13.79 16.28 -6.90
C ARG A 398 14.67 16.13 -8.15
N GLY A 399 14.12 15.53 -9.22
CA GLY A 399 14.81 15.22 -10.46
C GLY A 399 15.77 14.03 -10.35
N PRO A 400 16.49 13.71 -11.43
CA PRO A 400 17.32 12.53 -11.54
C PRO A 400 18.48 12.50 -10.53
N ILE A 401 18.91 11.29 -10.18
CA ILE A 401 20.14 11.09 -9.40
C ILE A 401 21.36 11.49 -10.22
N HIS A 402 21.34 11.21 -11.52
CA HIS A 402 22.39 11.56 -12.46
C HIS A 402 21.81 12.07 -13.77
N GLU A 403 22.38 13.17 -14.32
CA GLU A 403 21.82 13.85 -15.49
C GLU A 403 21.98 13.06 -16.81
N GLU A 404 22.99 12.20 -16.90
CA GLU A 404 23.37 11.50 -18.15
C GLU A 404 23.16 9.97 -18.11
N GLU A 405 23.07 9.38 -16.91
CA GLU A 405 22.99 7.93 -16.72
C GLU A 405 21.77 7.56 -15.87
N LEU A 406 21.07 6.50 -16.24
CA LEU A 406 20.01 5.93 -15.41
C LEU A 406 20.63 5.22 -14.20
N ILE A 407 20.55 5.85 -13.04
CA ILE A 407 20.89 5.25 -11.75
C ILE A 407 19.59 4.98 -11.01
N LEU A 408 19.39 3.76 -10.52
CA LEU A 408 18.18 3.42 -9.78
C LEU A 408 18.08 4.22 -8.48
N GLY A 409 16.92 4.79 -8.23
CA GLY A 409 16.65 5.58 -7.04
C GLY A 409 15.20 6.07 -6.99
N GLY A 410 14.98 7.10 -6.19
CA GLY A 410 13.68 7.68 -5.97
C GLY A 410 12.89 6.98 -4.87
N TYR A 411 11.63 7.33 -4.71
CA TYR A 411 10.82 6.86 -3.60
C TYR A 411 10.28 5.47 -3.86
N TRP A 412 10.67 4.52 -2.96
CA TRP A 412 10.06 3.20 -2.91
C TRP A 412 8.63 3.29 -2.39
N SER A 413 8.43 4.01 -1.29
CA SER A 413 7.13 4.17 -0.63
C SER A 413 6.92 5.62 -0.20
N ALA A 414 5.65 6.03 -0.14
CA ALA A 414 5.22 7.32 0.40
C ALA A 414 3.93 7.13 1.19
N TYR A 415 3.98 7.22 2.52
CA TYR A 415 2.84 6.98 3.39
C TYR A 415 2.56 8.15 4.32
N TRP A 416 1.26 8.41 4.50
CA TRP A 416 0.78 9.37 5.49
C TRP A 416 0.75 8.76 6.88
N TYR A 417 1.36 9.45 7.83
CA TYR A 417 1.26 9.11 9.23
C TYR A 417 1.30 10.35 10.12
N ALA A 418 0.34 10.50 11.03
CA ALA A 418 0.30 11.52 12.09
C ALA A 418 0.64 12.95 11.61
N GLY A 419 0.08 13.40 10.48
CA GLY A 419 0.25 14.75 9.97
C GLY A 419 1.45 14.95 9.03
N SER A 420 2.19 13.91 8.70
CA SER A 420 3.34 13.94 7.80
C SER A 420 3.28 12.84 6.75
N ILE A 421 3.98 13.04 5.63
CA ILE A 421 4.25 12.00 4.64
C ILE A 421 5.69 11.54 4.84
N TYR A 422 5.89 10.24 4.96
CA TYR A 422 7.21 9.62 5.06
C TYR A 422 7.50 8.89 3.75
N GLY A 423 8.64 9.22 3.15
CA GLY A 423 9.07 8.60 1.90
C GLY A 423 10.43 7.92 2.07
N THR A 424 10.51 6.64 1.73
CA THR A 424 11.79 5.92 1.62
C THR A 424 12.39 6.14 0.24
N GLU A 425 13.50 6.80 0.20
CA GLU A 425 14.26 7.03 -1.04
C GLU A 425 15.39 6.02 -1.13
N ILE A 426 15.41 5.25 -2.22
CA ILE A 426 16.30 4.10 -2.43
C ILE A 426 17.77 4.47 -2.20
N ALA A 427 18.23 5.59 -2.77
CA ALA A 427 19.63 6.01 -2.76
C ALA A 427 19.97 7.04 -1.68
N ARG A 428 18.97 7.78 -1.15
CA ARG A 428 19.19 8.97 -0.30
C ARG A 428 18.62 8.82 1.13
N GLY A 429 17.88 7.76 1.43
CA GLY A 429 17.40 7.44 2.76
C GLY A 429 15.94 7.79 3.02
N LEU A 430 15.62 8.41 4.15
CA LEU A 430 14.27 8.73 4.60
C LEU A 430 14.03 10.23 4.49
N ASP A 431 12.95 10.61 3.80
CA ASP A 431 12.44 11.98 3.76
C ASP A 431 11.12 12.09 4.51
N VAL A 432 10.89 13.23 5.15
CA VAL A 432 9.64 13.56 5.83
C VAL A 432 9.10 14.86 5.26
N PHE A 433 7.83 14.83 4.83
CA PHE A 433 7.17 15.96 4.20
C PHE A 433 5.95 16.41 4.99
N THR A 434 5.62 17.69 4.87
CA THR A 434 4.34 18.26 5.29
C THR A 434 3.61 18.82 4.08
N LEU A 435 2.29 18.70 4.08
CA LEU A 435 1.45 19.33 3.06
C LEU A 435 1.39 20.84 3.28
N SER A 436 1.53 21.59 2.20
CA SER A 436 1.31 23.04 2.21
C SER A 436 -0.11 23.36 1.74
N PRO A 437 -0.80 24.34 2.38
CA PRO A 437 -2.12 24.78 1.93
C PRO A 437 -2.11 25.29 0.48
N SER A 438 -3.18 24.96 -0.24
CA SER A 438 -3.41 25.38 -1.63
C SER A 438 -4.91 25.57 -1.90
N ASP A 439 -5.28 26.01 -3.11
CA ASP A 439 -6.67 26.11 -3.53
C ASP A 439 -7.37 24.72 -3.58
N PHE A 440 -6.61 23.64 -3.68
CA PHE A 440 -7.10 22.26 -3.76
C PHE A 440 -7.17 21.55 -2.40
N LEU A 441 -6.33 21.97 -1.45
CA LEU A 441 -6.23 21.39 -0.12
C LEU A 441 -5.89 22.50 0.88
N ILE A 442 -6.86 22.93 1.65
CA ILE A 442 -6.73 24.08 2.53
C ILE A 442 -6.34 23.70 3.95
N GLU A 443 -5.98 24.68 4.76
CA GLU A 443 -5.39 24.48 6.09
C GLU A 443 -6.26 23.61 7.02
N ASN A 444 -7.58 23.82 7.05
CA ASN A 444 -8.47 23.01 7.89
C ASN A 444 -8.54 21.55 7.44
N GLU A 445 -8.47 21.29 6.13
CA GLU A 445 -8.45 19.92 5.59
C GLU A 445 -7.15 19.20 5.99
N ILE A 446 -6.00 19.87 5.89
CA ILE A 446 -4.70 19.32 6.31
C ILE A 446 -4.67 19.07 7.82
N ALA A 447 -5.16 20.03 8.62
CA ALA A 447 -5.22 19.89 10.05
C ALA A 447 -6.16 18.75 10.48
N ALA A 448 -7.34 18.63 9.84
CA ALA A 448 -8.27 17.54 10.11
C ALA A 448 -7.69 16.17 9.75
N ALA A 449 -6.85 16.07 8.70
CA ALA A 449 -6.20 14.82 8.32
C ALA A 449 -5.20 14.31 9.39
N SER A 450 -4.76 15.16 10.30
CA SER A 450 -3.82 14.78 11.37
C SER A 450 -4.50 14.15 12.59
N PHE A 451 -5.84 14.22 12.68
CA PHE A 451 -6.59 13.73 13.84
C PHE A 451 -6.81 12.20 13.88
N PRO A 452 -7.10 11.52 12.78
CA PRO A 452 -7.10 10.06 12.85
C PRO A 452 -5.67 9.60 13.12
N ALA A 453 -5.39 9.17 14.34
CA ALA A 453 -4.25 8.36 14.69
C ALA A 453 -2.97 8.87 15.31
N PRO A 454 -2.96 9.39 16.53
CA PRO A 454 -1.68 9.39 17.25
C PRO A 454 -1.26 8.00 17.78
N ASN A 455 -2.11 6.97 17.68
CA ASN A 455 -1.84 5.63 18.24
C ASN A 455 -2.14 4.48 17.25
N LEU A 456 -2.33 4.75 15.97
CA LEU A 456 -2.56 3.70 15.00
C LEU A 456 -1.25 2.99 14.64
N VAL A 457 -1.36 1.68 14.47
CA VAL A 457 -0.39 0.89 13.74
C VAL A 457 -0.76 0.98 12.27
N VAL A 458 0.14 1.48 11.44
CA VAL A 458 -0.06 1.55 9.98
C VAL A 458 0.92 0.60 9.31
N ASN A 459 0.40 -0.38 8.62
CA ASN A 459 1.15 -1.32 7.79
C ASN A 459 0.86 -1.03 6.32
N ALA A 460 1.86 -1.13 5.46
CA ALA A 460 1.79 -0.76 4.07
C ALA A 460 0.65 -1.43 3.30
N GLN A 461 0.52 -2.75 3.46
CA GLN A 461 -0.48 -3.56 2.77
C GLN A 461 -1.71 -3.85 3.65
N LYS A 462 -2.08 -2.94 4.56
CA LYS A 462 -3.28 -3.06 5.37
C LYS A 462 -4.05 -1.76 5.40
N GLN A 463 -5.31 -1.82 4.96
CA GLN A 463 -6.21 -0.68 5.05
C GLN A 463 -6.86 -0.66 6.44
N GLU A 464 -6.81 0.52 7.08
CA GLU A 464 -7.54 0.83 8.31
C GLU A 464 -8.63 1.85 8.00
N ARG A 465 -9.75 1.78 8.71
CA ARG A 465 -10.78 2.80 8.60
C ARG A 465 -10.44 3.99 9.47
N TYR A 466 -10.28 5.14 8.84
CA TYR A 466 -10.11 6.40 9.56
C TYR A 466 -11.45 6.90 10.10
N VAL A 467 -11.45 7.30 11.36
CA VAL A 467 -12.60 7.91 12.05
C VAL A 467 -12.12 9.23 12.65
N TRP A 468 -12.83 10.31 12.31
CA TRP A 468 -12.48 11.63 12.82
C TRP A 468 -13.26 11.92 14.10
N PRO A 469 -12.62 12.55 15.10
CA PRO A 469 -13.31 13.00 16.30
C PRO A 469 -14.22 14.19 16.00
N ASP A 470 -15.20 14.44 16.88
CA ASP A 470 -16.06 15.62 16.82
C ASP A 470 -15.29 16.86 17.26
N GLU A 471 -14.39 17.34 16.37
CA GLU A 471 -13.56 18.52 16.59
C GLU A 471 -13.95 19.67 15.67
N PRO A 472 -13.86 20.93 16.13
CA PRO A 472 -14.21 22.10 15.31
C PRO A 472 -13.46 22.16 13.97
N VAL A 473 -12.21 21.73 13.90
CA VAL A 473 -11.43 21.74 12.67
C VAL A 473 -11.94 20.72 11.65
N VAL A 474 -12.45 19.56 12.09
CA VAL A 474 -13.08 18.56 11.22
C VAL A 474 -14.35 19.15 10.59
N ALA A 475 -15.19 19.80 11.38
CA ALA A 475 -16.37 20.51 10.89
C ALA A 475 -15.99 21.64 9.90
N LYS A 476 -14.94 22.41 10.19
CA LYS A 476 -14.42 23.47 9.29
C LYS A 476 -13.95 22.90 7.96
N ALA A 477 -13.32 21.72 7.95
CA ALA A 477 -12.90 21.05 6.70
C ALA A 477 -14.10 20.73 5.79
N TYR A 478 -15.22 20.24 6.34
CA TYR A 478 -16.46 20.03 5.57
C TYR A 478 -17.06 21.34 5.04
N ILE A 479 -17.05 22.41 5.86
CA ILE A 479 -17.53 23.75 5.46
C ILE A 479 -16.73 24.25 4.25
N ASP A 480 -15.41 24.14 4.30
CA ASP A 480 -14.52 24.58 3.24
C ASP A 480 -14.76 23.80 1.93
N GLN A 481 -15.03 22.51 2.01
CA GLN A 481 -15.36 21.68 0.84
C GLN A 481 -16.72 22.05 0.25
N LEU A 482 -17.75 22.28 1.11
CA LEU A 482 -19.06 22.69 0.67
C LEU A 482 -19.04 24.08 0.03
N LEU A 483 -18.23 25.01 0.57
CA LEU A 483 -18.02 26.35 0.02
C LEU A 483 -17.29 26.26 -1.34
N ARG A 484 -16.16 25.53 -1.41
CA ARG A 484 -15.39 25.34 -2.65
C ARG A 484 -16.24 24.71 -3.77
N SER A 485 -17.13 23.80 -3.42
CA SER A 485 -18.08 23.17 -4.37
C SER A 485 -19.37 24.00 -4.58
N GLN A 486 -19.46 25.21 -4.03
CA GLN A 486 -20.61 26.12 -4.18
C GLN A 486 -21.94 25.53 -3.69
N GLN A 487 -21.89 24.67 -2.69
CA GLN A 487 -23.08 24.08 -2.06
C GLN A 487 -23.63 24.92 -0.91
N ILE A 488 -22.81 25.81 -0.38
CA ILE A 488 -23.17 26.85 0.60
C ILE A 488 -22.63 28.20 0.17
N GLU A 489 -23.30 29.26 0.60
CA GLU A 489 -22.87 30.64 0.35
C GLU A 489 -21.80 31.08 1.36
N GLN A 490 -20.94 32.03 0.97
CA GLN A 490 -19.87 32.58 1.82
C GLN A 490 -20.39 33.10 3.18
N ALA A 491 -21.55 33.75 3.19
CA ALA A 491 -22.17 34.24 4.43
C ALA A 491 -22.54 33.12 5.39
N GLN A 492 -23.02 32.00 4.85
CA GLN A 492 -23.34 30.81 5.65
C GLN A 492 -22.07 30.16 6.19
N ALA A 493 -21.03 29.98 5.34
CA ALA A 493 -19.72 29.47 5.75
C ALA A 493 -19.12 30.31 6.89
N ASN A 494 -19.13 31.62 6.76
CA ASN A 494 -18.62 32.53 7.81
C ASN A 494 -19.37 32.33 9.13
N THR A 495 -20.72 32.25 9.09
CA THR A 495 -21.55 32.06 10.29
C THR A 495 -21.24 30.72 11.00
N LEU A 496 -21.06 29.65 10.23
CA LEU A 496 -20.70 28.32 10.75
C LEU A 496 -19.29 28.34 11.35
N THR A 497 -18.33 28.93 10.65
CA THR A 497 -16.95 29.03 11.12
C THR A 497 -16.83 29.88 12.41
N ASP A 498 -17.53 31.01 12.48
CA ASP A 498 -17.55 31.85 13.69
C ASP A 498 -18.14 31.10 14.90
N LEU A 499 -19.19 30.29 14.67
CA LEU A 499 -19.79 29.47 15.72
C LEU A 499 -18.82 28.37 16.18
N LEU A 500 -18.12 27.71 15.26
CA LEU A 500 -17.10 26.69 15.58
C LEU A 500 -15.88 27.28 16.29
N ASN A 501 -15.42 28.48 15.93
CA ASN A 501 -14.34 29.16 16.65
C ASN A 501 -14.72 29.45 18.10
N ARG A 502 -15.97 29.89 18.34
CA ARG A 502 -16.49 30.11 19.70
C ARG A 502 -16.61 28.80 20.48
N SER A 503 -17.01 27.69 19.82
CA SER A 503 -17.07 26.38 20.48
C SER A 503 -15.69 25.90 20.91
N GLU A 504 -14.67 26.11 20.06
CA GLU A 504 -13.27 25.78 20.34
C GLU A 504 -12.74 26.52 21.57
N GLU A 505 -13.02 27.84 21.66
CA GLU A 505 -12.67 28.67 22.85
C GLU A 505 -13.36 28.17 24.13
N LEU A 506 -14.64 27.81 24.06
CA LEU A 506 -15.40 27.31 25.18
C LEU A 506 -14.97 25.90 25.63
N LEU A 507 -14.71 24.99 24.69
CA LEU A 507 -14.15 23.68 25.02
C LEU A 507 -12.78 23.79 25.73
N ALA A 508 -11.97 24.79 25.37
CA ALA A 508 -10.68 25.02 26.00
C ALA A 508 -10.81 25.69 27.40
N SER A 509 -11.80 26.59 27.61
CA SER A 509 -11.95 27.34 28.85
C SER A 509 -12.80 26.62 29.90
N GLY A 510 -13.72 25.73 29.47
CA GLY A 510 -14.70 25.08 30.36
C GLY A 510 -15.76 26.04 30.94
N GLU A 511 -15.99 27.20 30.29
CA GLU A 511 -17.03 28.16 30.67
C GLU A 511 -18.44 27.67 30.26
N ASP A 512 -19.50 28.35 30.73
CA ASP A 512 -20.88 28.03 30.36
C ASP A 512 -21.10 28.19 28.86
N SER A 513 -21.37 27.07 28.20
CA SER A 513 -21.43 26.90 26.77
C SER A 513 -22.83 26.57 26.23
N SER A 514 -23.85 26.46 27.11
CA SER A 514 -25.21 26.00 26.77
C SER A 514 -25.88 26.79 25.64
N ASN A 515 -25.57 28.07 25.47
CA ASN A 515 -26.07 28.88 24.35
C ASN A 515 -25.41 28.49 23.02
N VAL A 516 -24.10 28.23 23.01
CA VAL A 516 -23.36 27.84 21.79
C VAL A 516 -23.72 26.41 21.40
N ALA A 517 -23.88 25.50 22.37
CA ALA A 517 -24.38 24.15 22.14
C ALA A 517 -25.75 24.16 21.42
N GLY A 518 -26.73 24.91 21.94
CA GLY A 518 -28.04 25.02 21.28
C GLY A 518 -28.00 25.69 19.89
N GLN A 519 -27.03 26.58 19.62
CA GLN A 519 -26.83 27.13 18.27
C GLN A 519 -26.21 26.10 17.31
N LEU A 520 -25.26 25.29 17.78
CA LEU A 520 -24.68 24.18 16.98
C LEU A 520 -25.75 23.16 16.59
N GLU A 521 -26.58 22.70 17.56
CA GLU A 521 -27.69 21.77 17.30
C GLU A 521 -28.68 22.33 16.25
N ALA A 522 -29.07 23.60 16.40
CA ALA A 522 -30.02 24.25 15.48
C ALA A 522 -29.43 24.39 14.05
N MET A 523 -28.12 24.61 13.94
CA MET A 523 -27.45 24.66 12.63
C MET A 523 -27.24 23.26 12.05
N ALA A 524 -26.90 22.27 12.86
CA ALA A 524 -26.79 20.88 12.47
C ALA A 524 -28.11 20.36 11.88
N GLU A 525 -29.25 20.67 12.50
CA GLU A 525 -30.58 20.31 11.98
C GLU A 525 -30.84 20.92 10.59
N ARG A 526 -30.48 22.19 10.37
CA ARG A 526 -30.63 22.82 9.04
C ARG A 526 -29.72 22.19 7.98
N LEU A 527 -28.50 21.80 8.36
CA LEU A 527 -27.58 21.10 7.46
C LEU A 527 -28.09 19.70 7.12
N SER A 528 -28.65 18.98 8.10
CA SER A 528 -29.32 17.70 7.89
C SER A 528 -30.46 17.82 6.89
N GLN A 529 -31.32 18.86 7.01
CA GLN A 529 -32.39 19.14 6.04
C GLN A 529 -31.82 19.44 4.63
N SER A 530 -30.68 20.14 4.54
CA SER A 530 -30.02 20.40 3.25
C SER A 530 -29.50 19.11 2.61
N SER A 531 -29.13 18.12 3.40
CA SER A 531 -28.69 16.81 2.92
C SER A 531 -29.78 16.05 2.17
N GLU A 532 -31.07 16.22 2.54
CA GLU A 532 -32.20 15.54 1.90
C GLU A 532 -32.36 15.94 0.42
N GLY A 533 -31.99 17.18 0.08
CA GLY A 533 -32.00 17.70 -1.30
C GLY A 533 -30.74 17.40 -2.10
N SER A 534 -29.70 16.84 -1.47
CA SER A 534 -28.38 16.60 -2.04
C SER A 534 -28.16 15.13 -2.40
N ARG A 535 -27.11 14.84 -3.19
CA ARG A 535 -26.74 13.47 -3.61
C ARG A 535 -25.22 13.27 -3.53
N GLY A 536 -24.79 12.00 -3.53
CA GLY A 536 -23.38 11.62 -3.58
C GLY A 536 -22.56 12.29 -2.48
N VAL A 537 -21.35 12.69 -2.80
CA VAL A 537 -20.38 13.29 -1.88
C VAL A 537 -20.93 14.57 -1.20
N THR A 538 -21.70 15.39 -1.90
CA THR A 538 -22.33 16.59 -1.29
C THR A 538 -23.27 16.21 -0.15
N ARG A 539 -24.12 15.19 -0.35
CA ARG A 539 -25.00 14.70 0.71
C ARG A 539 -24.20 14.17 1.90
N GLN A 540 -23.19 13.38 1.64
CA GLN A 540 -22.32 12.85 2.68
C GLN A 540 -21.69 13.98 3.52
N ARG A 541 -21.11 15.01 2.88
CA ARG A 541 -20.52 16.16 3.58
C ARG A 541 -21.51 16.90 4.46
N PHE A 542 -22.75 17.08 4.02
CA PHE A 542 -23.78 17.69 4.88
C PHE A 542 -24.13 16.81 6.08
N VAL A 543 -24.25 15.50 5.88
CA VAL A 543 -24.54 14.54 6.96
C VAL A 543 -23.41 14.53 7.99
N GLU A 544 -22.18 14.39 7.55
CA GLU A 544 -21.01 14.33 8.42
C GLU A 544 -20.76 15.66 9.15
N LEU A 545 -20.93 16.81 8.47
CA LEU A 545 -20.86 18.12 9.11
C LEU A 545 -21.93 18.27 10.20
N SER A 546 -23.17 17.86 9.91
CA SER A 546 -24.27 17.88 10.91
C SER A 546 -23.96 16.99 12.10
N SER A 547 -23.46 15.77 11.85
CA SER A 547 -23.06 14.82 12.90
C SER A 547 -21.95 15.38 13.79
N THR A 548 -20.86 15.86 13.17
CA THR A 548 -19.72 16.45 13.89
C THR A 548 -20.13 17.66 14.75
N MET A 549 -21.01 18.53 14.22
CA MET A 549 -21.52 19.69 14.98
C MET A 549 -22.36 19.26 16.19
N ASN A 550 -23.19 18.21 16.07
CA ASN A 550 -23.92 17.65 17.19
C ASN A 550 -22.98 17.05 18.24
N GLY A 551 -21.98 16.28 17.84
CA GLY A 551 -20.99 15.73 18.77
C GLY A 551 -20.17 16.83 19.50
N ILE A 552 -19.86 17.94 18.81
CA ILE A 552 -19.26 19.12 19.46
C ILE A 552 -20.22 19.72 20.49
N ALA A 553 -21.52 19.84 20.14
CA ALA A 553 -22.53 20.40 21.07
C ALA A 553 -22.71 19.54 22.32
N GLU A 554 -22.65 18.22 22.22
CA GLU A 554 -22.73 17.30 23.36
C GLU A 554 -21.52 17.42 24.32
N ARG A 555 -20.40 17.91 23.85
CA ARG A 555 -19.16 18.11 24.63
C ARG A 555 -19.10 19.49 25.30
N LEU A 556 -19.95 20.43 24.89
CA LEU A 556 -20.07 21.77 25.44
C LEU A 556 -21.04 21.78 26.62
#